data_44e45dac33c979407027d4713b58f24f
#
_entry.id   44e45dac33c979407027d4713b58f24f
#
_cell.length_a   1.000
_cell.length_b   1.000
_cell.length_c   1.000
_cell.angle_alpha   90.00
_cell.angle_beta   90.00
_cell.angle_gamma   90.00
#
_symmetry.space_group_name_H-M   'P 1'
#
loop_
_entity.id
_entity.type
_entity.pdbx_description
1 polymer ?
#
loop_
_entity_poly.entity_id
_entity_poly.type
_entity_poly.pdbx_seq_one_letter_code
_entity_poly.pdbx_strand_id
1 'polypeptide(L)'
;MTWPFENDTSAITKKIAKNDIDKNRVKKVFSLTTIVFATALLMMLIMFESGYETTKDRMAEGQPQVVFYDLSQQQIELLYSEENIESIKVTETENGYDASITIVDATKMTQYGFSSAVDNISSKYDIHHVTRNDLFMDSLPNGGLLNQKNMVLMGVAIFIIIVSALVIYNVFYLSVV
;
A
#
# COMPACT_ATOMS: atom_id res chain seq x y z
N MET A 1 13.77 49.16 -49.21
CA MET A 1 13.96 50.10 -48.07
C MET A 1 13.88 49.30 -46.81
N THR A 2 15.00 48.89 -46.25
CA THR A 2 15.06 48.23 -44.91
C THR A 2 15.04 49.38 -43.89
N TRP A 3 14.15 49.25 -42.94
CA TRP A 3 14.05 50.23 -41.85
C TRP A 3 15.34 50.17 -41.01
N PRO A 4 15.95 51.31 -40.70
CA PRO A 4 17.24 51.39 -40.00
C PRO A 4 17.15 50.96 -38.52
N PHE A 5 16.01 50.43 -38.07
CA PHE A 5 15.76 50.00 -36.72
C PHE A 5 15.37 48.51 -36.60
N GLU A 6 15.69 47.71 -37.65
CA GLU A 6 15.65 46.29 -37.52
C GLU A 6 16.88 45.86 -36.66
N ASN A 7 16.77 46.18 -35.37
CA ASN A 7 17.74 45.73 -34.36
C ASN A 7 17.65 44.21 -34.29
N ASP A 8 18.63 43.55 -34.85
CA ASP A 8 18.78 42.10 -34.60
C ASP A 8 19.08 41.89 -33.11
N THR A 9 18.00 41.83 -32.32
CA THR A 9 18.09 41.57 -30.89
C THR A 9 18.41 40.12 -30.58
N SER A 10 18.50 39.26 -31.61
CA SER A 10 18.73 37.80 -31.40
C SER A 10 20.08 37.53 -30.77
N ALA A 11 21.13 38.26 -31.13
CA ALA A 11 22.44 38.15 -30.52
C ALA A 11 22.47 38.63 -29.07
N ILE A 12 21.74 39.69 -28.76
CA ILE A 12 21.62 40.22 -27.40
C ILE A 12 20.81 39.26 -26.55
N THR A 13 19.67 38.78 -27.08
CA THR A 13 18.82 37.79 -26.38
C THR A 13 19.58 36.49 -26.10
N LYS A 14 20.36 35.96 -27.05
CA LYS A 14 21.21 34.80 -26.86
C LYS A 14 22.30 35.06 -25.81
N LYS A 15 22.90 36.24 -25.79
CA LYS A 15 23.94 36.58 -24.80
C LYS A 15 23.35 36.73 -23.40
N ILE A 16 22.17 37.32 -23.26
CA ILE A 16 21.46 37.44 -22.00
C ILE A 16 21.06 36.06 -21.52
N ALA A 17 20.45 35.21 -22.38
CA ALA A 17 20.07 33.87 -22.05
C ALA A 17 21.26 32.99 -21.62
N LYS A 18 22.39 33.10 -22.34
CA LYS A 18 23.62 32.37 -21.97
C LYS A 18 24.18 32.82 -20.62
N ASN A 19 24.22 34.14 -20.38
CA ASN A 19 24.72 34.72 -19.13
C ASN A 19 23.79 34.33 -17.94
N ASP A 20 22.47 34.28 -18.16
CA ASP A 20 21.50 33.83 -17.18
C ASP A 20 21.65 32.32 -16.89
N ILE A 21 21.90 31.53 -17.94
CA ILE A 21 22.17 30.06 -17.75
C ILE A 21 23.42 29.87 -16.94
N ASP A 22 24.50 30.57 -17.20
CA ASP A 22 25.79 30.40 -16.50
C ASP A 22 25.69 30.91 -15.05
N LYS A 23 25.07 32.05 -14.81
CA LYS A 23 24.89 32.60 -13.46
C LYS A 23 23.95 31.76 -12.58
N ASN A 24 22.92 31.17 -13.18
CA ASN A 24 21.92 30.36 -12.45
C ASN A 24 22.16 28.85 -12.56
N ARG A 25 23.32 28.40 -13.07
CA ARG A 25 23.64 27.00 -13.28
C ARG A 25 23.48 26.17 -12.00
N VAL A 26 23.99 26.63 -10.88
CA VAL A 26 23.90 25.95 -9.59
C VAL A 26 22.43 25.81 -9.15
N LYS A 27 21.62 26.86 -9.30
CA LYS A 27 20.18 26.84 -8.96
C LYS A 27 19.42 25.85 -9.83
N LYS A 28 19.70 25.80 -11.14
CA LYS A 28 19.08 24.85 -12.09
C LYS A 28 19.46 23.40 -11.80
N VAL A 29 20.75 23.16 -11.53
CA VAL A 29 21.22 21.81 -11.12
C VAL A 29 20.55 21.39 -9.82
N PHE A 30 20.48 22.28 -8.83
CA PHE A 30 19.84 21.97 -7.56
C PHE A 30 18.34 21.66 -7.72
N SER A 31 17.62 22.47 -8.53
CA SER A 31 16.20 22.21 -8.83
C SER A 31 16.01 20.87 -9.53
N LEU A 32 16.82 20.56 -10.55
CA LEU A 32 16.76 19.29 -11.26
C LEU A 32 17.05 18.10 -10.33
N THR A 33 18.09 18.22 -9.50
CA THR A 33 18.44 17.19 -8.51
C THR A 33 17.30 16.96 -7.53
N THR A 34 16.64 18.01 -7.07
CA THR A 34 15.48 17.92 -6.16
C THR A 34 14.30 17.19 -6.81
N ILE A 35 14.00 17.49 -8.08
CA ILE A 35 12.93 16.81 -8.82
C ILE A 35 13.26 15.32 -8.98
N VAL A 36 14.48 15.00 -9.40
CA VAL A 36 14.94 13.60 -9.56
C VAL A 36 14.87 12.86 -8.22
N PHE A 37 15.33 13.47 -7.14
CA PHE A 37 15.30 12.86 -5.83
C PHE A 37 13.86 12.64 -5.32
N ALA A 38 12.98 13.62 -5.50
CA ALA A 38 11.58 13.49 -5.11
C ALA A 38 10.85 12.40 -5.89
N THR A 39 11.08 12.32 -7.20
CA THR A 39 10.49 11.26 -8.04
C THR A 39 11.04 9.88 -7.67
N ALA A 40 12.33 9.77 -7.36
CA ALA A 40 12.94 8.52 -6.89
C ALA A 40 12.36 8.06 -5.56
N LEU A 41 12.14 8.98 -4.61
CA LEU A 41 11.50 8.66 -3.33
C LEU A 41 10.04 8.19 -3.51
N LEU A 42 9.27 8.85 -4.37
CA LEU A 42 7.89 8.42 -4.67
C LEU A 42 7.88 7.03 -5.32
N MET A 43 8.77 6.77 -6.29
CA MET A 43 8.88 5.44 -6.90
C MET A 43 9.28 4.37 -5.88
N MET A 44 10.24 4.68 -5.01
CA MET A 44 10.66 3.76 -3.95
C MET A 44 9.49 3.42 -3.01
N LEU A 45 8.68 4.41 -2.65
CA LEU A 45 7.51 4.23 -1.80
C LEU A 45 6.47 3.31 -2.45
N ILE A 46 6.16 3.51 -3.74
CA ILE A 46 5.25 2.66 -4.52
C ILE A 46 5.79 1.23 -4.65
N MET A 47 7.09 1.07 -4.94
CA MET A 47 7.73 -0.24 -5.03
C MET A 47 7.73 -0.98 -3.70
N PHE A 48 7.98 -0.27 -2.60
CA PHE A 48 7.93 -0.85 -1.26
C PHE A 48 6.54 -1.35 -0.92
N GLU A 49 5.51 -0.55 -1.20
CA GLU A 49 4.11 -0.95 -0.97
C GLU A 49 3.74 -2.19 -1.79
N SER A 50 4.02 -2.18 -3.09
CA SER A 50 3.75 -3.31 -3.98
C SER A 50 4.51 -4.58 -3.56
N GLY A 51 5.79 -4.45 -3.18
CA GLY A 51 6.59 -5.56 -2.69
C GLY A 51 6.09 -6.13 -1.37
N TYR A 52 5.65 -5.26 -0.47
CA TYR A 52 5.07 -5.66 0.81
C TYR A 52 3.76 -6.44 0.62
N GLU A 53 2.84 -5.96 -0.21
CA GLU A 53 1.58 -6.65 -0.53
C GLU A 53 1.85 -8.03 -1.16
N THR A 54 2.71 -8.10 -2.18
CA THR A 54 3.05 -9.37 -2.83
C THR A 54 3.67 -10.39 -1.86
N THR A 55 4.52 -9.93 -0.95
CA THR A 55 5.15 -10.81 0.05
C THR A 55 4.12 -11.32 1.05
N LYS A 56 3.21 -10.46 1.46
CA LYS A 56 2.12 -10.78 2.37
C LYS A 56 1.20 -11.85 1.79
N ASP A 57 0.76 -11.67 0.55
CA ASP A 57 -0.09 -12.62 -0.15
C ASP A 57 0.57 -14.00 -0.26
N ARG A 58 1.86 -14.05 -0.62
CA ARG A 58 2.62 -15.31 -0.67
C ARG A 58 2.75 -16.00 0.68
N MET A 59 2.90 -15.24 1.76
CA MET A 59 2.96 -15.80 3.12
C MET A 59 1.59 -16.32 3.55
N ALA A 60 0.51 -15.67 3.14
CA ALA A 60 -0.85 -16.10 3.45
C ALA A 60 -1.28 -17.37 2.70
N GLU A 61 -0.83 -17.57 1.44
CA GLU A 61 -1.20 -18.72 0.59
C GLU A 61 -0.85 -20.09 1.20
N GLY A 62 0.16 -20.17 2.07
CA GLY A 62 0.60 -21.43 2.67
C GLY A 62 -0.01 -21.75 4.03
N GLN A 63 -0.80 -20.83 4.58
CA GLN A 63 -1.33 -20.96 5.94
C GLN A 63 -2.86 -21.07 5.95
N PRO A 64 -3.43 -21.81 6.94
CA PRO A 64 -4.88 -21.85 7.09
C PRO A 64 -5.44 -20.46 7.39
N GLN A 65 -6.64 -20.17 6.92
CA GLN A 65 -7.30 -18.88 7.16
C GLN A 65 -7.73 -18.73 8.63
N VAL A 66 -8.20 -19.85 9.22
CA VAL A 66 -8.64 -19.94 10.61
C VAL A 66 -8.21 -21.27 11.18
N VAL A 67 -7.84 -21.28 12.45
CA VAL A 67 -7.61 -22.51 13.22
C VAL A 67 -8.51 -22.50 14.44
N PHE A 68 -9.30 -23.54 14.58
CA PHE A 68 -10.08 -23.85 15.77
C PHE A 68 -9.35 -24.89 16.59
N TYR A 69 -9.23 -24.67 17.89
CA TYR A 69 -8.48 -25.53 18.79
C TYR A 69 -9.40 -26.22 19.79
N ASP A 70 -8.90 -27.33 20.36
CA ASP A 70 -9.54 -28.08 21.43
C ASP A 70 -10.96 -28.55 21.10
N LEU A 71 -11.19 -28.97 19.86
CA LEU A 71 -12.49 -29.41 19.38
C LEU A 71 -12.79 -30.86 19.83
N SER A 72 -14.05 -31.09 20.16
CA SER A 72 -14.58 -32.44 20.32
C SER A 72 -14.86 -33.09 18.96
N GLN A 73 -14.92 -34.41 18.91
CA GLN A 73 -15.27 -35.12 17.69
C GLN A 73 -16.66 -34.71 17.15
N GLN A 74 -17.61 -34.43 18.02
CA GLN A 74 -18.92 -33.96 17.61
C GLN A 74 -18.89 -32.61 16.92
N GLN A 75 -18.07 -31.65 17.39
CA GLN A 75 -17.88 -30.37 16.76
C GLN A 75 -17.22 -30.52 15.37
N ILE A 76 -16.27 -31.44 15.21
CA ILE A 76 -15.66 -31.74 13.91
C ILE A 76 -16.70 -32.24 12.91
N GLU A 77 -17.56 -33.19 13.29
CA GLU A 77 -18.63 -33.70 12.43
C GLU A 77 -19.61 -32.59 12.00
N LEU A 78 -19.93 -31.66 12.91
CA LEU A 78 -20.78 -30.51 12.62
C LEU A 78 -20.07 -29.52 11.67
N LEU A 79 -18.79 -29.28 11.85
CA LEU A 79 -18.02 -28.41 10.95
C LEU A 79 -17.92 -28.96 9.52
N TYR A 80 -17.84 -30.29 9.33
CA TYR A 80 -17.89 -30.89 7.99
C TYR A 80 -19.22 -30.68 7.28
N SER A 81 -20.30 -30.42 8.00
CA SER A 81 -21.63 -30.16 7.45
C SER A 81 -21.91 -28.66 7.19
N GLU A 82 -20.96 -27.78 7.53
CA GLU A 82 -21.13 -26.33 7.40
C GLU A 82 -20.89 -25.86 5.96
N GLU A 83 -21.92 -25.30 5.32
CA GLU A 83 -21.89 -24.86 3.93
C GLU A 83 -20.90 -23.71 3.67
N ASN A 84 -20.57 -22.92 4.69
CA ASN A 84 -19.63 -21.81 4.59
C ASN A 84 -18.17 -22.21 4.65
N ILE A 85 -17.88 -23.49 4.80
CA ILE A 85 -16.52 -24.03 4.88
C ILE A 85 -16.18 -24.75 3.58
N GLU A 86 -15.12 -24.28 2.90
CA GLU A 86 -14.62 -24.89 1.66
C GLU A 86 -13.77 -26.12 1.93
N SER A 87 -12.90 -26.05 2.92
CA SER A 87 -12.02 -27.17 3.29
C SER A 87 -11.72 -27.20 4.78
N ILE A 88 -11.56 -28.41 5.32
CA ILE A 88 -11.18 -28.65 6.71
C ILE A 88 -10.02 -29.63 6.73
N LYS A 89 -8.97 -29.28 7.46
CA LYS A 89 -7.86 -30.17 7.78
C LYS A 89 -7.80 -30.37 9.29
N VAL A 90 -8.10 -31.56 9.76
CA VAL A 90 -8.10 -31.90 11.18
C VAL A 90 -6.77 -32.53 11.59
N THR A 91 -6.29 -32.13 12.75
CA THR A 91 -5.10 -32.69 13.41
C THR A 91 -5.48 -33.13 14.83
N GLU A 92 -5.19 -34.35 15.19
CA GLU A 92 -5.42 -34.86 16.56
C GLU A 92 -4.34 -34.34 17.49
N THR A 93 -4.75 -33.88 18.67
CA THR A 93 -3.87 -33.31 19.71
C THR A 93 -4.13 -34.03 21.05
N GLU A 94 -3.31 -33.77 22.05
CA GLU A 94 -3.48 -34.37 23.38
C GLU A 94 -4.80 -33.98 24.06
N ASN A 95 -5.36 -32.81 23.70
CA ASN A 95 -6.56 -32.26 24.33
C ASN A 95 -7.84 -32.39 23.49
N GLY A 96 -7.75 -32.99 22.29
CA GLY A 96 -8.85 -33.07 21.34
C GLY A 96 -8.41 -32.95 19.90
N TYR A 97 -9.09 -32.14 19.13
CA TYR A 97 -8.80 -31.93 17.71
C TYR A 97 -8.60 -30.46 17.41
N ASP A 98 -7.61 -30.15 16.55
CA ASP A 98 -7.45 -28.86 15.94
C ASP A 98 -7.91 -28.90 14.49
N ALA A 99 -8.72 -27.94 14.08
CA ALA A 99 -9.23 -27.84 12.73
C ALA A 99 -8.74 -26.58 12.03
N SER A 100 -7.95 -26.75 10.97
CA SER A 100 -7.55 -25.69 10.04
C SER A 100 -8.60 -25.56 8.96
N ILE A 101 -9.18 -24.38 8.81
CA ILE A 101 -10.38 -24.12 7.99
C ILE A 101 -10.10 -23.09 6.93
N THR A 102 -10.66 -23.35 5.74
CA THR A 102 -10.80 -22.36 4.65
C THR A 102 -12.27 -22.02 4.48
N ILE A 103 -12.61 -20.76 4.48
CA ILE A 103 -13.99 -20.26 4.32
C ILE A 103 -14.28 -20.01 2.83
N VAL A 104 -15.46 -20.39 2.39
CA VAL A 104 -15.94 -20.18 1.02
C VAL A 104 -15.91 -18.70 0.67
N ASP A 105 -15.37 -18.39 -0.50
CA ASP A 105 -15.29 -17.00 -1.02
C ASP A 105 -14.61 -15.97 -0.07
N ALA A 106 -13.80 -16.44 0.87
CA ALA A 106 -13.16 -15.58 1.87
C ALA A 106 -12.38 -14.40 1.25
N THR A 107 -11.73 -14.61 0.10
CA THR A 107 -10.97 -13.56 -0.63
C THR A 107 -11.85 -12.43 -1.18
N LYS A 108 -13.16 -12.66 -1.31
CA LYS A 108 -14.14 -11.65 -1.76
C LYS A 108 -14.75 -10.88 -0.58
N MET A 109 -14.50 -11.31 0.64
CA MET A 109 -15.04 -10.70 1.85
C MET A 109 -14.21 -9.50 2.27
N THR A 110 -14.84 -8.56 3.00
CA THR A 110 -14.09 -7.56 3.77
C THR A 110 -13.55 -8.20 5.05
N GLN A 111 -12.55 -7.58 5.69
CA GLN A 111 -12.05 -8.02 7.00
C GLN A 111 -13.18 -8.21 8.03
N TYR A 112 -14.12 -7.27 8.06
CA TYR A 112 -15.28 -7.36 8.95
C TYR A 112 -16.20 -8.52 8.57
N GLY A 113 -16.48 -8.72 7.28
CA GLY A 113 -17.31 -9.81 6.79
C GLY A 113 -16.71 -11.18 7.13
N PHE A 114 -15.41 -11.34 6.92
CA PHE A 114 -14.69 -12.56 7.27
C PHE A 114 -14.69 -12.80 8.78
N SER A 115 -14.37 -11.80 9.61
CA SER A 115 -14.45 -11.91 11.06
C SER A 115 -15.83 -12.32 11.52
N SER A 116 -16.89 -11.69 10.99
CA SER A 116 -18.27 -12.02 11.33
C SER A 116 -18.64 -13.46 10.93
N ALA A 117 -18.17 -13.94 9.78
CA ALA A 117 -18.39 -15.32 9.35
C ALA A 117 -17.74 -16.32 10.32
N VAL A 118 -16.48 -16.06 10.73
CA VAL A 118 -15.77 -16.87 11.72
C VAL A 118 -16.47 -16.85 13.07
N ASP A 119 -16.90 -15.68 13.56
CA ASP A 119 -17.60 -15.52 14.84
C ASP A 119 -18.94 -16.24 14.83
N ASN A 120 -19.66 -16.20 13.72
CA ASN A 120 -20.92 -16.92 13.57
C ASN A 120 -20.74 -18.44 13.66
N ILE A 121 -19.70 -19.00 12.99
CA ILE A 121 -19.37 -20.42 13.06
C ILE A 121 -18.98 -20.78 14.49
N SER A 122 -18.09 -20.01 15.11
CA SER A 122 -17.62 -20.24 16.48
C SER A 122 -18.77 -20.25 17.48
N SER A 123 -19.67 -19.27 17.39
CA SER A 123 -20.83 -19.14 18.27
C SER A 123 -21.86 -20.24 18.03
N LYS A 124 -22.08 -20.67 16.78
CA LYS A 124 -23.03 -21.72 16.40
C LYS A 124 -22.64 -23.07 16.97
N TYR A 125 -21.34 -23.34 17.05
CA TYR A 125 -20.80 -24.65 17.48
C TYR A 125 -20.11 -24.59 18.84
N ASP A 126 -20.26 -23.50 19.60
CA ASP A 126 -19.69 -23.30 20.94
C ASP A 126 -18.15 -23.50 20.96
N ILE A 127 -17.46 -22.92 19.98
CA ILE A 127 -16.01 -22.99 19.84
C ILE A 127 -15.38 -21.77 20.47
N HIS A 128 -14.59 -21.97 21.52
CA HIS A 128 -14.03 -20.87 22.31
C HIS A 128 -12.62 -20.47 21.90
N HIS A 129 -11.84 -21.41 21.39
CA HIS A 129 -10.44 -21.16 21.01
C HIS A 129 -10.29 -21.05 19.50
N VAL A 130 -10.14 -19.81 19.02
CA VAL A 130 -10.08 -19.47 17.58
C VAL A 130 -8.89 -18.57 17.32
N THR A 131 -8.06 -18.93 16.36
CA THR A 131 -7.02 -18.06 15.83
C THR A 131 -7.27 -17.78 14.35
N ARG A 132 -7.28 -16.52 13.98
CA ARG A 132 -7.36 -16.07 12.60
C ARG A 132 -5.95 -15.81 12.07
N ASN A 133 -5.74 -16.06 10.81
CA ASN A 133 -4.49 -15.71 10.16
C ASN A 133 -4.42 -14.20 9.93
N ASP A 134 -3.56 -13.49 10.68
CA ASP A 134 -3.42 -12.05 10.61
C ASP A 134 -2.95 -11.58 9.22
N LEU A 135 -2.07 -12.36 8.56
CA LEU A 135 -1.60 -12.04 7.20
C LEU A 135 -2.74 -12.14 6.19
N PHE A 136 -3.58 -13.17 6.32
CA PHE A 136 -4.76 -13.33 5.49
C PHE A 136 -5.77 -12.22 5.76
N MET A 137 -6.07 -11.93 7.02
CA MET A 137 -6.95 -10.84 7.43
C MET A 137 -6.51 -9.49 6.84
N ASP A 138 -5.24 -9.22 6.91
CA ASP A 138 -4.66 -8.00 6.36
C ASP A 138 -4.66 -7.93 4.82
N SER A 139 -4.73 -9.08 4.11
CA SER A 139 -4.87 -9.13 2.65
C SER A 139 -6.28 -8.80 2.19
N LEU A 140 -7.28 -8.97 3.07
CA LEU A 140 -8.67 -8.70 2.74
C LEU A 140 -8.96 -7.20 2.60
N PRO A 141 -9.87 -6.80 1.69
CA PRO A 141 -10.28 -5.42 1.58
C PRO A 141 -10.83 -4.90 2.90
N ASN A 142 -10.21 -3.87 3.43
CA ASN A 142 -10.81 -3.09 4.49
C ASN A 142 -11.96 -2.30 3.87
N GLY A 143 -13.18 -2.48 4.34
CA GLY A 143 -14.40 -1.86 3.80
C GLY A 143 -14.48 -0.33 3.89
N GLY A 144 -13.34 0.37 4.04
CA GLY A 144 -13.23 1.83 4.07
C GLY A 144 -12.12 2.34 3.17
N LEU A 145 -12.41 3.42 2.43
CA LEU A 145 -11.43 4.20 1.64
C LEU A 145 -10.28 4.75 2.50
N LEU A 146 -10.42 4.75 3.82
CA LEU A 146 -9.48 5.33 4.79
C LEU A 146 -8.89 4.23 5.68
N ASN A 147 -8.22 3.25 5.08
CA ASN A 147 -7.37 2.35 5.85
C ASN A 147 -6.22 3.18 6.45
N GLN A 148 -5.94 2.99 7.73
CA GLN A 148 -4.87 3.72 8.44
C GLN A 148 -3.52 3.63 7.71
N LYS A 149 -3.20 2.50 7.09
CA LYS A 149 -2.00 2.29 6.28
C LYS A 149 -1.99 3.19 5.04
N ASN A 150 -3.09 3.21 4.27
CA ASN A 150 -3.21 4.04 3.08
C ASN A 150 -3.20 5.54 3.42
N MET A 151 -3.75 5.92 4.57
CA MET A 151 -3.67 7.30 5.06
C MET A 151 -2.24 7.73 5.35
N VAL A 152 -1.43 6.87 5.97
CA VAL A 152 -0.02 7.16 6.26
C VAL A 152 0.76 7.31 4.96
N LEU A 153 0.62 6.36 4.03
CA LEU A 153 1.29 6.41 2.72
C LEU A 153 0.89 7.65 1.92
N MET A 154 -0.40 7.97 1.88
CA MET A 154 -0.91 9.18 1.22
C MET A 154 -0.38 10.45 1.90
N GLY A 155 -0.31 10.48 3.22
CA GLY A 155 0.27 11.58 3.97
C GLY A 155 1.75 11.81 3.65
N VAL A 156 2.54 10.74 3.58
CA VAL A 156 3.97 10.80 3.18
C VAL A 156 4.12 11.27 1.75
N ALA A 157 3.30 10.77 0.81
CA ALA A 157 3.34 11.20 -0.59
C ALA A 157 3.00 12.68 -0.73
N ILE A 158 1.95 13.17 -0.09
CA ILE A 158 1.57 14.58 -0.07
C ILE A 158 2.70 15.43 0.53
N PHE A 159 3.31 14.99 1.63
CA PHE A 159 4.43 15.70 2.24
C PHE A 159 5.62 15.84 1.28
N ILE A 160 6.00 14.77 0.58
CA ILE A 160 7.07 14.80 -0.43
C ILE A 160 6.74 15.80 -1.56
N ILE A 161 5.50 15.81 -2.04
CA ILE A 161 5.05 16.74 -3.08
C ILE A 161 5.15 18.19 -2.59
N ILE A 162 4.67 18.49 -1.38
CA ILE A 162 4.71 19.85 -0.81
C ILE A 162 6.16 20.32 -0.64
N VAL A 163 7.03 19.49 -0.06
CA VAL A 163 8.45 19.85 0.14
C VAL A 163 9.13 20.09 -1.21
N SER A 164 8.88 19.23 -2.19
CA SER A 164 9.42 19.40 -3.55
C SER A 164 8.94 20.69 -4.21
N ALA A 165 7.65 21.02 -4.09
CA ALA A 165 7.07 22.24 -4.61
C ALA A 165 7.68 23.49 -3.95
N LEU A 166 7.88 23.48 -2.62
CA LEU A 166 8.52 24.58 -1.89
C LEU A 166 9.97 24.80 -2.33
N VAL A 167 10.74 23.73 -2.52
CA VAL A 167 12.13 23.84 -3.00
C VAL A 167 12.17 24.41 -4.40
N ILE A 168 11.33 23.92 -5.32
CA ILE A 168 11.22 24.42 -6.67
C ILE A 168 10.82 25.90 -6.66
N TYR A 169 9.79 26.26 -5.90
CA TYR A 169 9.35 27.63 -5.72
C TYR A 169 10.48 28.56 -5.25
N ASN A 170 11.21 28.17 -4.19
CA ASN A 170 12.33 28.94 -3.67
C ASN A 170 13.44 29.15 -4.73
N VAL A 171 13.75 28.10 -5.51
CA VAL A 171 14.76 28.20 -6.57
C VAL A 171 14.31 29.18 -7.66
N PHE A 172 13.03 29.13 -8.07
CA PHE A 172 12.50 30.07 -9.06
C PHE A 172 12.40 31.50 -8.51
N TYR A 173 11.88 31.65 -7.29
CA TYR A 173 11.78 32.97 -6.65
C TYR A 173 13.13 33.67 -6.55
N LEU A 174 14.17 32.98 -6.07
CA LEU A 174 15.53 33.51 -5.99
C LEU A 174 16.21 33.75 -7.35
N SER A 175 15.64 33.24 -8.44
CA SER A 175 16.18 33.49 -9.77
C SER A 175 15.55 34.71 -10.47
N VAL A 176 14.45 35.23 -9.93
CA VAL A 176 13.73 36.44 -10.47
C VAL A 176 14.12 37.70 -9.70
N VAL A 177 14.59 37.58 -8.48
CA VAL A 177 15.13 38.69 -7.67
C VAL A 177 16.65 38.82 -7.87
#